data_34d2a3f8fdad54432c856f9b46ea2be1
#
_entry.id   34d2a3f8fdad54432c856f9b46ea2be1
#
_cell.length_a   1.000
_cell.length_b   1.000
_cell.length_c   1.000
_cell.angle_alpha   90.00
_cell.angle_beta   90.00
_cell.angle_gamma   90.00
#
_symmetry.space_group_name_H-M   'P 1'
#
loop_
_entity.id
_entity.type
_entity.pdbx_description
1 polymer ?
#
loop_
_entity_poly.entity_id
_entity_poly.type
_entity_poly.pdbx_seq_one_letter_code
_entity_poly.pdbx_strand_id
1 'polypeptide(L)'
;MKRKHITANKLKIGIAAAFMIFGFSSVSAQQQVSLQEAIKQALQNKAEAKKAALQIKKAEYKIDEARAGALPQISATAGLTYNPIIQESLLEFGGERIRAQLGQPWSSTASVQVQQAIFDQRVFTGLKAAKSTREFYVLNAQLTNEQIIENVATAYYQVFVQEENLKTVEASYANTERVRNVIKSLVDNGLAKGIDLDRTNVQLTNIGSNKQTLINSVELSKNALKFYMGVPIGTDIELEEKTIEPKPELIASNINLDDRTEVKVLQKNRELLVYNKKATEAYLYPTVNLVANYGWGGQGAKFPLTNGLNNGVLWSDYSAIGLNVNIPIFTGGATKAKINQAEIDIQDLDVDIQNTQLSLSLDYKNAITNMENALINIESMKDNVGLAERVQKNTQSNYQYGLATLTEVLDSENALTQAKQNYSNALLDYKQAEIKLIKAKGELNTLQNP
;
A
#
# COMPACT_ATOMS: atom_id res chain seq x y z
N MET A 1 66.24 34.87 -6.37
CA MET A 1 66.86 35.68 -5.30
C MET A 1 65.95 35.84 -4.12
N LYS A 2 66.51 35.53 -2.92
CA LYS A 2 66.08 35.75 -1.55
C LYS A 2 64.85 34.98 -0.99
N ARG A 3 65.24 33.94 -0.25
CA ARG A 3 64.56 33.36 0.92
C ARG A 3 64.29 34.44 2.00
N LYS A 4 63.25 34.30 2.74
CA LYS A 4 63.24 34.58 4.19
C LYS A 4 62.30 33.60 4.94
N HIS A 5 62.93 32.81 5.77
CA HIS A 5 62.34 32.11 6.93
C HIS A 5 61.98 33.12 8.00
N ILE A 6 60.89 32.91 8.75
CA ILE A 6 60.74 33.30 10.16
C ILE A 6 59.86 32.24 10.85
N THR A 7 60.48 31.41 11.54
CA THR A 7 60.41 30.86 12.93
C THR A 7 59.08 30.88 13.69
N ALA A 8 58.86 29.69 14.22
CA ALA A 8 57.87 29.26 15.21
C ALA A 8 57.88 30.13 16.48
N ASN A 9 56.72 30.31 17.07
CA ASN A 9 56.64 30.50 18.51
C ASN A 9 55.43 29.70 19.08
N LYS A 10 55.75 28.81 20.01
CA LYS A 10 54.86 27.97 20.78
C LYS A 10 54.12 28.82 21.80
N LEU A 11 52.81 28.81 21.78
CA LEU A 11 52.05 29.19 22.98
C LEU A 11 51.04 28.03 23.27
N LYS A 12 51.42 27.26 24.30
CA LYS A 12 50.54 26.30 24.93
C LYS A 12 49.54 27.05 25.77
N ILE A 13 48.28 27.08 25.35
CA ILE A 13 47.16 27.41 26.24
C ILE A 13 46.28 26.16 26.28
N GLY A 14 46.33 25.48 27.42
CA GLY A 14 45.41 24.40 27.74
C GLY A 14 44.02 24.96 27.97
N ILE A 15 43.10 24.60 27.05
CA ILE A 15 41.66 24.74 27.28
C ILE A 15 41.14 23.34 27.53
N ALA A 16 40.85 23.06 28.82
CA ALA A 16 40.09 21.90 29.22
C ALA A 16 38.69 22.03 28.59
N ALA A 17 38.47 21.37 27.46
CA ALA A 17 37.15 21.13 26.91
C ALA A 17 36.41 20.18 27.85
N ALA A 18 35.63 20.71 28.76
CA ALA A 18 34.62 19.96 29.47
C ALA A 18 33.63 19.43 28.44
N PHE A 19 33.78 18.16 28.08
CA PHE A 19 32.77 17.39 27.39
C PHE A 19 31.56 17.27 28.34
N MET A 20 30.66 18.25 28.29
CA MET A 20 29.30 18.06 28.76
C MET A 20 28.67 17.00 27.83
N ILE A 21 28.76 15.77 28.28
CA ILE A 21 27.88 14.70 27.80
C ILE A 21 26.48 15.08 28.28
N PHE A 22 25.80 15.93 27.52
CA PHE A 22 24.33 15.95 27.55
C PHE A 22 23.89 14.59 27.06
N GLY A 23 23.74 13.67 28.00
CA GLY A 23 22.91 12.51 27.81
C GLY A 23 21.54 13.04 27.39
N PHE A 24 21.26 12.98 26.09
CA PHE A 24 19.90 12.90 25.58
C PHE A 24 19.34 11.59 26.13
N SER A 25 18.90 11.60 27.39
CA SER A 25 17.83 10.73 27.81
C SER A 25 16.69 11.09 26.84
N SER A 26 16.52 10.26 25.81
CA SER A 26 15.28 10.15 25.08
C SER A 26 14.24 9.80 26.14
N VAL A 27 13.67 10.83 26.80
CA VAL A 27 12.37 10.71 27.43
C VAL A 27 11.49 10.31 26.26
N SER A 28 11.22 9.01 26.14
CA SER A 28 10.19 8.48 25.25
C SER A 28 8.91 9.13 25.79
N ALA A 29 8.58 10.29 25.26
CA ALA A 29 7.31 10.92 25.55
C ALA A 29 6.27 9.93 25.02
N GLN A 30 5.53 9.34 25.91
CA GLN A 30 4.42 8.46 25.63
C GLN A 30 3.46 9.24 24.72
N GLN A 31 3.40 8.84 23.47
CA GLN A 31 2.67 9.59 22.47
C GLN A 31 1.19 9.23 22.59
N GLN A 32 0.39 10.17 23.07
CA GLN A 32 -1.07 10.03 22.98
C GLN A 32 -1.49 10.06 21.51
N VAL A 33 -2.10 8.98 21.06
CA VAL A 33 -2.47 8.76 19.66
C VAL A 33 -3.99 8.80 19.55
N SER A 34 -4.52 9.80 18.84
CA SER A 34 -5.92 9.79 18.41
C SER A 34 -6.10 8.92 17.17
N LEU A 35 -7.35 8.54 16.85
CA LEU A 35 -7.64 7.80 15.62
C LEU A 35 -7.13 8.54 14.37
N GLN A 36 -7.33 9.85 14.30
CA GLN A 36 -6.91 10.69 13.18
C GLN A 36 -5.38 10.70 13.03
N GLU A 37 -4.66 10.83 14.15
CA GLU A 37 -3.21 10.79 14.11
C GLU A 37 -2.68 9.41 13.72
N ALA A 38 -3.32 8.32 14.20
CA ALA A 38 -3.00 6.96 13.79
C ALA A 38 -3.16 6.75 12.28
N ILE A 39 -4.27 7.21 11.71
CA ILE A 39 -4.56 7.14 10.27
C ILE A 39 -3.53 7.97 9.48
N LYS A 40 -3.26 9.20 9.91
CA LYS A 40 -2.29 10.10 9.26
C LYS A 40 -0.89 9.49 9.23
N GLN A 41 -0.42 8.94 10.35
CA GLN A 41 0.88 8.26 10.43
C GLN A 41 0.91 7.02 9.52
N ALA A 42 -0.16 6.25 9.46
CA ALA A 42 -0.26 5.09 8.59
C ALA A 42 -0.14 5.46 7.11
N LEU A 43 -0.86 6.48 6.66
CA LEU A 43 -0.81 6.95 5.26
C LEU A 43 0.58 7.48 4.87
N GLN A 44 1.35 8.00 5.83
CA GLN A 44 2.71 8.49 5.60
C GLN A 44 3.76 7.37 5.65
N ASN A 45 3.59 6.41 6.56
CA ASN A 45 4.64 5.46 6.91
C ASN A 45 4.44 4.07 6.31
N LYS A 46 3.19 3.65 6.08
CA LYS A 46 2.86 2.30 5.62
C LYS A 46 3.48 2.00 4.25
N ALA A 47 4.05 0.81 4.11
CA ALA A 47 4.74 0.40 2.89
C ALA A 47 3.81 0.40 1.67
N GLU A 48 2.54 0.03 1.86
CA GLU A 48 1.51 -0.01 0.81
C GLU A 48 1.23 1.39 0.25
N ALA A 49 1.09 2.42 1.10
CA ALA A 49 0.90 3.80 0.68
C ALA A 49 2.13 4.33 -0.09
N LYS A 50 3.34 4.06 0.42
CA LYS A 50 4.60 4.42 -0.25
C LYS A 50 4.73 3.73 -1.61
N LYS A 51 4.39 2.44 -1.71
CA LYS A 51 4.39 1.69 -2.98
C LYS A 51 3.37 2.27 -3.96
N ALA A 52 2.17 2.62 -3.51
CA ALA A 52 1.15 3.24 -4.34
C ALA A 52 1.64 4.57 -4.93
N ALA A 53 2.27 5.44 -4.13
CA ALA A 53 2.88 6.68 -4.60
C ALA A 53 4.00 6.44 -5.62
N LEU A 54 4.83 5.41 -5.43
CA LEU A 54 5.87 5.03 -6.39
C LEU A 54 5.29 4.50 -7.71
N GLN A 55 4.15 3.81 -7.70
CA GLN A 55 3.47 3.37 -8.92
C GLN A 55 2.93 4.56 -9.73
N ILE A 56 2.40 5.59 -9.08
CA ILE A 56 2.00 6.84 -9.75
C ILE A 56 3.22 7.47 -10.43
N LYS A 57 4.35 7.61 -9.72
CA LYS A 57 5.59 8.16 -10.27
C LYS A 57 6.13 7.31 -11.44
N LYS A 58 6.04 5.98 -11.35
CA LYS A 58 6.40 5.08 -12.44
C LYS A 58 5.50 5.31 -13.67
N ALA A 59 4.20 5.54 -13.46
CA ALA A 59 3.27 5.84 -14.55
C ALA A 59 3.58 7.20 -15.21
N GLU A 60 4.09 8.18 -14.47
CA GLU A 60 4.56 9.46 -15.03
C GLU A 60 5.76 9.26 -15.97
N TYR A 61 6.73 8.44 -15.60
CA TYR A 61 7.84 8.08 -16.50
C TYR A 61 7.38 7.28 -17.72
N LYS A 62 6.30 6.50 -17.61
CA LYS A 62 5.69 5.84 -18.78
C LYS A 62 5.05 6.82 -19.75
N ILE A 63 4.54 7.96 -19.28
CA ILE A 63 4.07 9.03 -20.15
C ILE A 63 5.26 9.65 -20.91
N ASP A 64 6.39 9.87 -20.23
CA ASP A 64 7.59 10.40 -20.85
C ASP A 64 8.20 9.40 -21.86
N GLU A 65 8.19 8.10 -21.54
CA GLU A 65 8.57 7.03 -22.47
C GLU A 65 7.68 7.03 -23.74
N ALA A 66 6.37 7.15 -23.57
CA ALA A 66 5.44 7.23 -24.70
C ALA A 66 5.66 8.48 -25.55
N ARG A 67 5.99 9.63 -24.95
CA ARG A 67 6.36 10.86 -25.65
C ARG A 67 7.66 10.70 -26.44
N ALA A 68 8.64 10.02 -25.84
CA ALA A 68 9.93 9.77 -26.47
C ALA A 68 9.80 8.97 -27.78
N GLY A 69 8.77 8.15 -27.92
CA GLY A 69 8.45 7.45 -29.17
C GLY A 69 8.12 8.35 -30.36
N ALA A 70 7.74 9.62 -30.12
CA ALA A 70 7.52 10.63 -31.16
C ALA A 70 8.78 11.46 -31.48
N LEU A 71 9.84 11.35 -30.66
CA LEU A 71 11.08 12.12 -30.84
C LEU A 71 12.07 11.37 -31.73
N PRO A 72 13.02 12.09 -32.37
CA PRO A 72 14.08 11.45 -33.13
C PRO A 72 14.88 10.47 -32.27
N GLN A 73 15.05 9.24 -32.77
CA GLN A 73 15.92 8.23 -32.20
C GLN A 73 17.25 8.27 -32.95
N ILE A 74 18.35 8.50 -32.26
CA ILE A 74 19.69 8.57 -32.83
C ILE A 74 20.48 7.38 -32.30
N SER A 75 21.01 6.58 -33.22
CA SER A 75 21.87 5.44 -32.91
C SER A 75 23.15 5.48 -33.72
N ALA A 76 24.23 4.98 -33.18
CA ALA A 76 25.48 4.75 -33.88
C ALA A 76 25.80 3.26 -33.92
N THR A 77 26.24 2.78 -35.07
CA THR A 77 26.68 1.41 -35.25
C THR A 77 28.07 1.38 -35.87
N ALA A 78 28.88 0.47 -35.40
CA ALA A 78 30.20 0.20 -36.02
C ALA A 78 30.36 -1.32 -36.20
N GLY A 79 30.90 -1.72 -37.32
CA GLY A 79 31.13 -3.11 -37.66
C GLY A 79 32.47 -3.31 -38.34
N LEU A 80 33.11 -4.45 -38.05
CA LEU A 80 34.31 -4.90 -38.74
C LEU A 80 34.06 -6.37 -39.16
N THR A 81 34.18 -6.64 -40.45
CA THR A 81 33.95 -7.98 -40.97
C THR A 81 35.19 -8.43 -41.77
N TYR A 82 35.60 -9.66 -41.54
CA TYR A 82 36.58 -10.34 -42.32
C TYR A 82 35.94 -11.54 -43.05
N ASN A 83 36.01 -11.53 -44.39
CA ASN A 83 35.50 -12.60 -45.25
C ASN A 83 36.68 -13.39 -45.78
N PRO A 84 37.06 -14.55 -45.17
CA PRO A 84 38.19 -15.35 -45.61
C PRO A 84 37.96 -15.95 -46.98
N ILE A 85 36.72 -16.13 -47.39
CA ILE A 85 36.33 -16.61 -48.71
C ILE A 85 35.36 -15.58 -49.32
N ILE A 86 35.71 -15.04 -50.46
CA ILE A 86 34.88 -14.09 -51.18
C ILE A 86 34.11 -14.83 -52.26
N GLN A 87 32.81 -14.62 -52.35
CA GLN A 87 31.97 -15.23 -53.37
C GLN A 87 32.36 -14.78 -54.75
N GLU A 88 32.52 -15.73 -55.67
CA GLU A 88 32.73 -15.43 -57.11
C GLU A 88 31.38 -15.19 -57.77
N SER A 89 31.30 -14.15 -58.58
CA SER A 89 30.17 -13.83 -59.42
C SER A 89 30.50 -14.02 -60.90
N LEU A 90 29.59 -14.56 -61.69
CA LEU A 90 29.73 -14.60 -63.15
C LEU A 90 29.31 -13.27 -63.73
N LEU A 91 30.25 -12.60 -64.37
CA LEU A 91 30.00 -11.35 -65.11
C LEU A 91 30.04 -11.64 -66.60
N GLU A 92 29.09 -11.12 -67.36
CA GLU A 92 29.11 -11.17 -68.80
C GLU A 92 29.64 -9.81 -69.34
N PHE A 93 30.81 -9.88 -70.00
CA PHE A 93 31.44 -8.70 -70.57
C PHE A 93 31.82 -8.96 -72.05
N GLY A 94 31.22 -8.23 -72.95
CA GLY A 94 31.49 -8.40 -74.36
C GLY A 94 31.11 -9.76 -74.97
N GLY A 95 30.17 -10.49 -74.38
CA GLY A 95 29.73 -11.84 -74.79
C GLY A 95 30.55 -12.97 -74.16
N GLU A 96 31.58 -12.67 -73.36
CA GLU A 96 32.36 -13.65 -72.61
C GLU A 96 31.93 -13.66 -71.12
N ARG A 97 31.84 -14.87 -70.55
CA ARG A 97 31.51 -15.05 -69.14
C ARG A 97 32.79 -15.16 -68.31
N ILE A 98 33.05 -14.12 -67.50
CA ILE A 98 34.21 -14.06 -66.62
C ILE A 98 33.78 -14.30 -65.18
N ARG A 99 34.54 -15.13 -64.48
CA ARG A 99 34.44 -15.25 -62.99
C ARG A 99 35.18 -14.09 -62.37
N ALA A 100 34.54 -13.33 -61.56
CA ALA A 100 35.15 -12.24 -60.79
C ALA A 100 34.71 -12.26 -59.35
N GLN A 101 35.66 -12.01 -58.43
CA GLN A 101 35.36 -11.78 -57.02
C GLN A 101 34.93 -10.34 -56.83
N LEU A 102 33.63 -10.13 -56.54
CA LEU A 102 33.06 -8.81 -56.28
C LEU A 102 32.98 -8.53 -54.78
N GLY A 103 34.11 -8.37 -54.13
CA GLY A 103 34.15 -8.09 -52.70
C GLY A 103 35.59 -7.87 -52.23
N GLN A 104 35.70 -7.54 -50.98
CA GLN A 104 37.00 -7.38 -50.33
C GLN A 104 37.03 -8.26 -49.04
N PRO A 105 38.22 -8.81 -48.73
CA PRO A 105 38.40 -9.63 -47.51
C PRO A 105 37.99 -8.88 -46.23
N TRP A 106 38.30 -7.60 -46.17
CA TRP A 106 37.98 -6.76 -45.03
C TRP A 106 36.96 -5.69 -45.39
N SER A 107 35.95 -5.52 -44.54
CA SER A 107 35.04 -4.41 -44.56
C SER A 107 34.87 -3.84 -43.14
N SER A 108 34.93 -2.52 -43.04
CA SER A 108 34.65 -1.79 -41.81
C SER A 108 33.59 -0.73 -42.10
N THR A 109 32.63 -0.63 -41.23
CA THR A 109 31.56 0.38 -41.33
C THR A 109 31.39 1.10 -39.99
N ALA A 110 31.18 2.40 -40.04
CA ALA A 110 30.74 3.19 -38.92
C ALA A 110 29.64 4.14 -39.40
N SER A 111 28.46 4.10 -38.77
CA SER A 111 27.37 4.96 -39.20
C SER A 111 26.56 5.50 -38.01
N VAL A 112 26.04 6.70 -38.21
CA VAL A 112 25.01 7.30 -37.33
C VAL A 112 23.69 7.29 -38.08
N GLN A 113 22.66 6.79 -37.44
CA GLN A 113 21.32 6.73 -37.99
C GLN A 113 20.37 7.55 -37.12
N VAL A 114 19.51 8.33 -37.75
CA VAL A 114 18.41 9.05 -37.15
C VAL A 114 17.11 8.46 -37.69
N GLN A 115 16.23 8.09 -36.82
CA GLN A 115 14.88 7.64 -37.16
C GLN A 115 13.84 8.42 -36.37
N GLN A 116 12.80 8.92 -37.02
CA GLN A 116 11.71 9.62 -36.39
C GLN A 116 10.37 9.20 -37.00
N ALA A 117 9.43 8.84 -36.14
CA ALA A 117 8.05 8.65 -36.56
C ALA A 117 7.41 10.01 -36.90
N ILE A 118 7.05 10.22 -38.14
CA ILE A 118 6.31 11.40 -38.62
C ILE A 118 4.81 11.18 -38.45
N PHE A 119 4.36 9.97 -38.77
CA PHE A 119 2.99 9.55 -38.53
C PHE A 119 2.97 8.08 -38.09
N ASP A 120 2.51 7.84 -36.88
CA ASP A 120 2.22 6.49 -36.35
C ASP A 120 1.07 6.62 -35.35
N GLN A 121 -0.10 6.09 -35.71
CA GLN A 121 -1.28 6.12 -34.87
C GLN A 121 -1.08 5.43 -33.52
N ARG A 122 -0.16 4.45 -33.43
CA ARG A 122 0.18 3.74 -32.18
C ARG A 122 0.82 4.69 -31.16
N VAL A 123 1.65 5.63 -31.60
CA VAL A 123 2.31 6.62 -30.72
C VAL A 123 1.24 7.53 -30.09
N PHE A 124 0.30 8.04 -30.88
CA PHE A 124 -0.78 8.89 -30.35
C PHE A 124 -1.70 8.14 -29.39
N THR A 125 -2.06 6.90 -29.73
CA THR A 125 -2.89 6.04 -28.88
C THR A 125 -2.13 5.65 -27.61
N GLY A 126 -0.86 5.30 -27.72
CA GLY A 126 0.02 4.96 -26.61
C GLY A 126 0.17 6.10 -25.61
N LEU A 127 0.28 7.36 -26.08
CA LEU A 127 0.35 8.52 -25.19
C LEU A 127 -0.97 8.72 -24.41
N LYS A 128 -2.12 8.51 -25.05
CA LYS A 128 -3.43 8.56 -24.36
C LYS A 128 -3.56 7.44 -23.34
N ALA A 129 -3.18 6.21 -23.71
CA ALA A 129 -3.17 5.06 -22.83
C ALA A 129 -2.24 5.28 -21.61
N ALA A 130 -1.05 5.86 -21.81
CA ALA A 130 -0.11 6.15 -20.71
C ALA A 130 -0.69 7.17 -19.72
N LYS A 131 -1.40 8.20 -20.18
CA LYS A 131 -2.09 9.16 -19.32
C LYS A 131 -3.22 8.48 -18.53
N SER A 132 -4.05 7.68 -19.17
CA SER A 132 -5.11 6.93 -18.52
C SER A 132 -4.55 5.90 -17.51
N THR A 133 -3.39 5.30 -17.81
CA THR A 133 -2.67 4.42 -16.88
C THR A 133 -2.25 5.15 -15.60
N ARG A 134 -1.79 6.41 -15.70
CA ARG A 134 -1.49 7.22 -14.52
C ARG A 134 -2.75 7.45 -13.66
N GLU A 135 -3.87 7.80 -14.29
CA GLU A 135 -5.15 7.99 -13.58
C GLU A 135 -5.63 6.70 -12.90
N PHE A 136 -5.46 5.56 -13.56
CA PHE A 136 -5.71 4.24 -12.96
C PHE A 136 -4.88 4.02 -11.68
N TYR A 137 -3.58 4.34 -11.70
CA TYR A 137 -2.74 4.21 -10.49
C TYR A 137 -3.10 5.22 -9.40
N VAL A 138 -3.61 6.41 -9.74
CA VAL A 138 -4.13 7.36 -8.76
C VAL A 138 -5.36 6.78 -8.04
N LEU A 139 -6.30 6.20 -8.77
CA LEU A 139 -7.48 5.55 -8.17
C LEU A 139 -7.12 4.32 -7.34
N ASN A 140 -6.15 3.51 -7.80
CA ASN A 140 -5.63 2.38 -7.01
C ASN A 140 -4.94 2.84 -5.72
N ALA A 141 -4.23 3.97 -5.74
CA ALA A 141 -3.65 4.54 -4.54
C ALA A 141 -4.73 5.02 -3.57
N GLN A 142 -5.82 5.60 -4.06
CA GLN A 142 -6.98 5.94 -3.24
C GLN A 142 -7.59 4.69 -2.60
N LEU A 143 -7.82 3.63 -3.35
CA LEU A 143 -8.33 2.35 -2.83
C LEU A 143 -7.39 1.75 -1.77
N THR A 144 -6.08 1.83 -1.99
CA THR A 144 -5.07 1.40 -1.01
C THR A 144 -5.15 2.22 0.28
N ASN A 145 -5.33 3.54 0.17
CA ASN A 145 -5.46 4.42 1.32
C ASN A 145 -6.75 4.11 2.10
N GLU A 146 -7.88 3.87 1.43
CA GLU A 146 -9.13 3.45 2.06
C GLU A 146 -8.97 2.14 2.85
N GLN A 147 -8.24 1.17 2.29
CA GLN A 147 -7.94 -0.08 2.99
C GLN A 147 -7.03 0.12 4.22
N ILE A 148 -6.06 1.03 4.13
CA ILE A 148 -5.20 1.39 5.27
C ILE A 148 -6.03 2.04 6.38
N ILE A 149 -6.92 2.97 6.03
CA ILE A 149 -7.81 3.65 6.99
C ILE A 149 -8.68 2.63 7.72
N GLU A 150 -9.32 1.71 6.99
CA GLU A 150 -10.15 0.64 7.57
C GLU A 150 -9.37 -0.21 8.57
N ASN A 151 -8.18 -0.68 8.17
CA ASN A 151 -7.36 -1.55 9.01
C ASN A 151 -6.89 -0.84 10.28
N VAL A 152 -6.47 0.43 10.17
CA VAL A 152 -6.03 1.24 11.32
C VAL A 152 -7.19 1.52 12.26
N ALA A 153 -8.35 1.92 11.74
CA ALA A 153 -9.52 2.20 12.55
C ALA A 153 -10.00 0.96 13.31
N THR A 154 -10.03 -0.20 12.63
CA THR A 154 -10.39 -1.47 13.25
C THR A 154 -9.41 -1.85 14.37
N ALA A 155 -8.10 -1.75 14.12
CA ALA A 155 -7.07 -2.05 15.11
C ALA A 155 -7.08 -1.06 16.29
N TYR A 156 -7.35 0.23 16.04
CA TYR A 156 -7.47 1.26 17.07
C TYR A 156 -8.57 0.92 18.08
N TYR A 157 -9.77 0.63 17.59
CA TYR A 157 -10.89 0.27 18.47
C TYR A 157 -10.71 -1.09 19.13
N GLN A 158 -9.97 -2.02 18.53
CA GLN A 158 -9.59 -3.27 19.18
C GLN A 158 -8.70 -3.01 20.41
N VAL A 159 -7.70 -2.12 20.31
CA VAL A 159 -6.88 -1.75 21.48
C VAL A 159 -7.74 -1.08 22.54
N PHE A 160 -8.57 -0.11 22.16
CA PHE A 160 -9.47 0.60 23.08
C PHE A 160 -10.32 -0.36 23.92
N VAL A 161 -10.95 -1.34 23.29
CA VAL A 161 -11.81 -2.31 23.99
C VAL A 161 -11.01 -3.25 24.89
N GLN A 162 -9.81 -3.68 24.47
CA GLN A 162 -8.96 -4.49 25.35
C GLN A 162 -8.50 -3.71 26.59
N GLU A 163 -8.20 -2.42 26.47
CA GLU A 163 -7.88 -1.56 27.61
C GLU A 163 -9.08 -1.39 28.55
N GLU A 164 -10.30 -1.19 28.02
CA GLU A 164 -11.51 -1.11 28.83
C GLU A 164 -11.83 -2.44 29.57
N ASN A 165 -11.63 -3.57 28.90
CA ASN A 165 -11.76 -4.88 29.54
C ASN A 165 -10.73 -5.08 30.65
N LEU A 166 -9.48 -4.63 30.45
CA LEU A 166 -8.43 -4.67 31.46
C LEU A 166 -8.81 -3.80 32.67
N LYS A 167 -9.24 -2.55 32.46
CA LYS A 167 -9.72 -1.64 33.53
C LYS A 167 -10.86 -2.28 34.33
N THR A 168 -11.79 -2.95 33.63
CA THR A 168 -12.91 -3.66 34.28
C THR A 168 -12.41 -4.78 35.20
N VAL A 169 -11.48 -5.61 34.72
CA VAL A 169 -10.95 -6.73 35.51
C VAL A 169 -10.04 -6.24 36.64
N GLU A 170 -9.31 -5.14 36.46
CA GLU A 170 -8.53 -4.51 37.52
C GLU A 170 -9.42 -3.97 38.65
N ALA A 171 -10.54 -3.35 38.29
CA ALA A 171 -11.52 -2.91 39.28
C ALA A 171 -12.12 -4.11 40.07
N SER A 172 -12.48 -5.21 39.38
CA SER A 172 -12.97 -6.43 39.99
C SER A 172 -11.92 -7.10 40.91
N TYR A 173 -10.65 -7.15 40.47
CA TYR A 173 -9.53 -7.62 41.28
C TYR A 173 -9.42 -6.82 42.59
N ALA A 174 -9.37 -5.49 42.50
CA ALA A 174 -9.28 -4.61 43.67
C ALA A 174 -10.49 -4.71 44.59
N ASN A 175 -11.71 -4.92 44.08
CA ASN A 175 -12.90 -5.16 44.88
C ASN A 175 -12.83 -6.49 45.63
N THR A 176 -12.49 -7.57 44.90
CA THR A 176 -12.37 -8.92 45.49
C THR A 176 -11.24 -8.98 46.53
N GLU A 177 -10.13 -8.25 46.30
CA GLU A 177 -9.04 -8.14 47.28
C GLU A 177 -9.49 -7.44 48.57
N ARG A 178 -10.31 -6.39 48.48
CA ARG A 178 -10.90 -5.74 49.62
C ARG A 178 -11.80 -6.70 50.41
N VAL A 179 -12.65 -7.46 49.69
CA VAL A 179 -13.50 -8.50 50.31
C VAL A 179 -12.64 -9.57 51.01
N ARG A 180 -11.59 -10.06 50.34
CA ARG A 180 -10.65 -11.04 50.94
C ARG A 180 -10.00 -10.51 52.22
N ASN A 181 -9.59 -9.25 52.26
CA ASN A 181 -8.97 -8.66 53.46
C ASN A 181 -9.96 -8.57 54.63
N VAL A 182 -11.22 -8.25 54.37
CA VAL A 182 -12.28 -8.27 55.38
C VAL A 182 -12.51 -9.68 55.89
N ILE A 183 -12.69 -10.67 54.99
CA ILE A 183 -12.90 -12.06 55.36
C ILE A 183 -11.73 -12.60 56.17
N LYS A 184 -10.48 -12.29 55.75
CA LYS A 184 -9.27 -12.67 56.49
C LYS A 184 -9.31 -12.16 57.93
N SER A 185 -9.65 -10.89 58.14
CA SER A 185 -9.78 -10.33 59.49
C SER A 185 -10.87 -11.00 60.31
N LEU A 186 -12.00 -11.36 59.72
CA LEU A 186 -13.06 -12.07 60.39
C LEU A 186 -12.65 -13.51 60.77
N VAL A 187 -11.93 -14.22 59.92
CA VAL A 187 -11.39 -15.56 60.18
C VAL A 187 -10.34 -15.51 61.29
N ASP A 188 -9.40 -14.56 61.24
CA ASP A 188 -8.35 -14.38 62.24
C ASP A 188 -8.94 -14.10 63.66
N ASN A 189 -10.15 -13.51 63.74
CA ASN A 189 -10.88 -13.25 64.96
C ASN A 189 -11.95 -14.35 65.30
N GLY A 190 -12.00 -15.44 64.55
CA GLY A 190 -12.94 -16.54 64.79
C GLY A 190 -14.38 -16.24 64.42
N LEU A 191 -14.66 -15.15 63.68
CA LEU A 191 -15.99 -14.67 63.28
C LEU A 191 -16.46 -15.18 61.93
N ALA A 192 -15.56 -15.80 61.10
CA ALA A 192 -15.89 -16.40 59.80
C ALA A 192 -15.18 -17.74 59.64
N LYS A 193 -15.63 -18.54 58.67
CA LYS A 193 -15.07 -19.88 58.40
C LYS A 193 -13.83 -19.76 57.48
N GLY A 194 -12.79 -20.58 57.74
CA GLY A 194 -11.61 -20.64 56.88
C GLY A 194 -11.91 -20.93 55.40
N ILE A 195 -12.95 -21.77 55.14
CA ILE A 195 -13.40 -22.08 53.77
C ILE A 195 -13.84 -20.84 52.98
N ASP A 196 -14.33 -19.80 53.65
CA ASP A 196 -14.75 -18.55 53.00
C ASP A 196 -13.52 -17.72 52.54
N LEU A 197 -12.44 -17.76 53.34
CA LEU A 197 -11.16 -17.18 52.93
C LEU A 197 -10.54 -17.93 51.74
N ASP A 198 -10.58 -19.27 51.77
CA ASP A 198 -10.07 -20.11 50.68
C ASP A 198 -10.83 -19.86 49.39
N ARG A 199 -12.17 -19.78 49.40
CA ARG A 199 -13.00 -19.43 48.23
C ARG A 199 -12.62 -18.08 47.66
N THR A 200 -12.42 -17.05 48.51
CA THR A 200 -12.05 -15.72 48.10
C THR A 200 -10.64 -15.70 47.49
N ASN A 201 -9.71 -16.49 48.05
CA ASN A 201 -8.35 -16.64 47.50
C ASN A 201 -8.38 -17.31 46.12
N VAL A 202 -9.17 -18.36 45.92
CA VAL A 202 -9.36 -19.01 44.61
C VAL A 202 -9.91 -18.00 43.58
N GLN A 203 -10.95 -17.23 43.96
CA GLN A 203 -11.53 -16.22 43.10
C GLN A 203 -10.50 -15.15 42.72
N LEU A 204 -9.73 -14.63 43.68
CA LEU A 204 -8.70 -13.64 43.44
C LEU A 204 -7.60 -14.15 42.50
N THR A 205 -7.21 -15.43 42.66
CA THR A 205 -6.23 -16.07 41.76
C THR A 205 -6.77 -16.17 40.32
N ASN A 206 -8.05 -16.54 40.18
CA ASN A 206 -8.70 -16.62 38.86
C ASN A 206 -8.78 -15.25 38.17
N ILE A 207 -9.18 -14.19 38.89
CA ILE A 207 -9.22 -12.83 38.38
C ILE A 207 -7.80 -12.34 38.05
N GLY A 208 -6.80 -12.66 38.87
CA GLY A 208 -5.40 -12.34 38.64
C GLY A 208 -4.84 -12.98 37.35
N SER A 209 -5.20 -14.25 37.12
CA SER A 209 -4.84 -14.94 35.86
C SER A 209 -5.51 -14.31 34.63
N ASN A 210 -6.80 -13.96 34.74
CA ASN A 210 -7.53 -13.28 33.68
C ASN A 210 -6.92 -11.87 33.41
N LYS A 211 -6.59 -11.13 34.49
CA LYS A 211 -5.89 -9.84 34.35
C LYS A 211 -4.59 -9.97 33.53
N GLN A 212 -3.75 -10.98 33.85
CA GLN A 212 -2.50 -11.19 33.12
C GLN A 212 -2.75 -11.52 31.64
N THR A 213 -3.79 -12.31 31.35
CA THR A 213 -4.20 -12.61 29.98
C THR A 213 -4.60 -11.33 29.22
N LEU A 214 -5.34 -10.43 29.87
CA LEU A 214 -5.76 -9.16 29.26
C LEU A 214 -4.58 -8.20 29.07
N ILE A 215 -3.63 -8.13 30.01
CA ILE A 215 -2.39 -7.36 29.84
C ILE A 215 -1.67 -7.81 28.55
N ASN A 216 -1.52 -9.11 28.36
CA ASN A 216 -0.91 -9.65 27.15
C ASN A 216 -1.73 -9.32 25.89
N SER A 217 -3.07 -9.39 25.98
CA SER A 217 -3.97 -9.07 24.85
C SER A 217 -3.90 -7.60 24.45
N VAL A 218 -3.79 -6.68 25.42
CA VAL A 218 -3.56 -5.23 25.17
C VAL A 218 -2.25 -5.03 24.42
N GLU A 219 -1.16 -5.65 24.88
CA GLU A 219 0.15 -5.51 24.25
C GLU A 219 0.14 -6.05 22.81
N LEU A 220 -0.47 -7.22 22.59
CA LEU A 220 -0.61 -7.80 21.25
C LEU A 220 -1.44 -6.88 20.33
N SER A 221 -2.53 -6.30 20.84
CA SER A 221 -3.37 -5.37 20.09
C SER A 221 -2.64 -4.07 19.78
N LYS A 222 -1.86 -3.52 20.73
CA LYS A 222 -0.98 -2.34 20.49
C LYS A 222 0.06 -2.64 19.43
N ASN A 223 0.67 -3.82 19.45
CA ASN A 223 1.66 -4.22 18.44
C ASN A 223 1.02 -4.34 17.04
N ALA A 224 -0.21 -4.84 16.94
CA ALA A 224 -0.97 -4.86 15.69
C ALA A 224 -1.28 -3.44 15.19
N LEU A 225 -1.70 -2.53 16.08
CA LEU A 225 -1.94 -1.13 15.72
C LEU A 225 -0.65 -0.44 15.21
N LYS A 226 0.48 -0.61 15.92
CA LYS A 226 1.80 -0.08 15.49
C LYS A 226 2.17 -0.60 14.10
N PHE A 227 1.93 -1.88 13.83
CA PHE A 227 2.15 -2.46 12.50
C PHE A 227 1.26 -1.81 11.44
N TYR A 228 -0.04 -1.60 11.70
CA TYR A 228 -0.94 -0.94 10.77
C TYR A 228 -0.62 0.56 10.59
N MET A 229 -0.12 1.23 11.62
CA MET A 229 0.40 2.59 11.53
C MET A 229 1.72 2.70 10.76
N GLY A 230 2.44 1.59 10.56
CA GLY A 230 3.75 1.59 9.91
C GLY A 230 4.85 2.22 10.77
N VAL A 231 4.71 2.18 12.12
CA VAL A 231 5.71 2.65 13.07
C VAL A 231 6.48 1.48 13.68
N PRO A 232 7.70 1.69 14.23
CA PRO A 232 8.46 0.63 14.87
C PRO A 232 7.69 0.01 16.04
N ILE A 233 7.74 -1.32 16.17
CA ILE A 233 7.00 -2.05 17.23
C ILE A 233 7.45 -1.65 18.64
N GLY A 234 8.70 -1.22 18.81
CA GLY A 234 9.22 -0.72 20.10
C GLY A 234 8.76 0.70 20.48
N THR A 235 7.97 1.38 19.64
CA THR A 235 7.40 2.69 19.99
C THR A 235 6.35 2.51 21.10
N ASP A 236 6.44 3.32 22.13
CA ASP A 236 5.41 3.35 23.18
C ASP A 236 4.25 4.23 22.73
N ILE A 237 3.04 3.68 22.73
CA ILE A 237 1.80 4.37 22.34
C ILE A 237 0.75 4.23 23.42
N GLU A 238 0.03 5.32 23.65
CA GLU A 238 -1.14 5.38 24.52
C GLU A 238 -2.31 5.96 23.73
N LEU A 239 -3.50 5.35 23.83
CA LEU A 239 -4.65 5.87 23.12
C LEU A 239 -5.24 7.08 23.85
N GLU A 240 -5.71 8.06 23.06
CA GLU A 240 -6.51 9.14 23.60
C GLU A 240 -7.83 8.58 24.15
N GLU A 241 -8.13 8.84 25.42
CA GLU A 241 -9.42 8.42 26.01
C GLU A 241 -10.56 9.20 25.35
N LYS A 242 -11.44 8.47 24.65
CA LYS A 242 -12.69 9.03 24.10
C LYS A 242 -13.86 8.14 24.47
N THR A 243 -14.93 8.76 24.93
CA THR A 243 -16.20 8.07 25.10
C THR A 243 -16.78 7.73 23.73
N ILE A 244 -17.15 6.46 23.53
CA ILE A 244 -17.81 6.02 22.30
C ILE A 244 -19.30 6.35 22.44
N GLU A 245 -19.80 7.28 21.61
CA GLU A 245 -21.22 7.59 21.50
C GLU A 245 -21.78 6.97 20.22
N PRO A 246 -22.89 6.21 20.31
CA PRO A 246 -23.59 5.68 19.14
C PRO A 246 -24.19 6.80 18.27
N LYS A 247 -24.05 6.68 16.93
CA LYS A 247 -24.57 7.62 15.93
C LYS A 247 -25.63 6.96 15.02
N PRO A 248 -26.89 6.90 15.42
CA PRO A 248 -27.95 6.23 14.65
C PRO A 248 -28.21 6.87 13.28
N GLU A 249 -27.95 8.17 13.13
CA GLU A 249 -28.16 8.94 11.90
C GLU A 249 -27.36 8.44 10.70
N LEU A 250 -26.31 7.67 10.91
CA LEU A 250 -25.49 7.10 9.83
C LEU A 250 -26.25 6.12 8.93
N ILE A 251 -27.40 5.58 9.37
CA ILE A 251 -28.18 4.59 8.61
C ILE A 251 -28.98 5.23 7.46
N ALA A 252 -29.33 6.51 7.55
CA ALA A 252 -30.35 7.17 6.73
C ALA A 252 -29.88 7.69 5.35
N SER A 253 -28.76 7.26 4.78
CA SER A 253 -28.27 7.82 3.51
C SER A 253 -28.42 6.85 2.33
N ASN A 254 -28.86 7.39 1.16
CA ASN A 254 -28.78 6.68 -0.10
C ASN A 254 -27.34 6.73 -0.64
N ILE A 255 -26.89 5.63 -1.25
CA ILE A 255 -25.57 5.55 -1.88
C ILE A 255 -25.70 5.53 -3.41
N ASN A 256 -24.73 6.14 -4.07
CA ASN A 256 -24.47 5.94 -5.49
C ASN A 256 -23.29 4.98 -5.63
N LEU A 257 -23.55 3.77 -6.13
CA LEU A 257 -22.52 2.74 -6.30
C LEU A 257 -21.44 3.14 -7.32
N ASP A 258 -21.78 3.99 -8.29
CA ASP A 258 -20.82 4.45 -9.30
C ASP A 258 -19.74 5.38 -8.70
N ASP A 259 -20.01 5.98 -7.55
CA ASP A 259 -19.04 6.82 -6.85
C ASP A 259 -18.02 6.03 -6.03
N ARG A 260 -18.22 4.72 -5.88
CA ARG A 260 -17.30 3.85 -5.16
C ARG A 260 -15.96 3.75 -5.87
N THR A 261 -14.88 3.84 -5.10
CA THR A 261 -13.50 3.79 -5.63
C THR A 261 -13.23 2.49 -6.39
N GLU A 262 -13.78 1.36 -5.94
CA GLU A 262 -13.66 0.06 -6.59
C GLU A 262 -14.26 0.09 -8.01
N VAL A 263 -15.44 0.68 -8.18
CA VAL A 263 -16.10 0.82 -9.48
C VAL A 263 -15.32 1.78 -10.38
N LYS A 264 -14.86 2.90 -9.85
CA LYS A 264 -14.03 3.87 -10.60
C LYS A 264 -12.73 3.25 -11.12
N VAL A 265 -12.09 2.38 -10.32
CA VAL A 265 -10.88 1.64 -10.72
C VAL A 265 -11.21 0.71 -11.90
N LEU A 266 -12.30 -0.04 -11.83
CA LEU A 266 -12.72 -0.93 -12.93
C LEU A 266 -13.12 -0.15 -14.20
N GLN A 267 -13.85 0.96 -14.06
CA GLN A 267 -14.19 1.84 -15.18
C GLN A 267 -12.93 2.42 -15.85
N LYS A 268 -11.93 2.78 -15.06
CA LYS A 268 -10.65 3.24 -15.60
C LYS A 268 -9.86 2.11 -16.28
N ASN A 269 -9.92 0.89 -15.74
CA ASN A 269 -9.35 -0.28 -16.39
C ASN A 269 -10.06 -0.58 -17.73
N ARG A 270 -11.39 -0.43 -17.78
CA ARG A 270 -12.15 -0.53 -19.02
C ARG A 270 -11.68 0.47 -20.08
N GLU A 271 -11.43 1.71 -19.67
CA GLU A 271 -10.88 2.73 -20.57
C GLU A 271 -9.50 2.31 -21.11
N LEU A 272 -8.65 1.68 -20.29
CA LEU A 272 -7.35 1.15 -20.71
C LEU A 272 -7.53 0.01 -21.75
N LEU A 273 -8.48 -0.89 -21.56
CA LEU A 273 -8.78 -1.92 -22.55
C LEU A 273 -9.30 -1.33 -23.88
N VAL A 274 -10.10 -0.24 -23.81
CA VAL A 274 -10.50 0.51 -25.02
C VAL A 274 -9.27 1.11 -25.74
N TYR A 275 -8.28 1.66 -25.00
CA TYR A 275 -7.04 2.11 -25.62
C TYR A 275 -6.20 0.95 -26.19
N ASN A 276 -6.18 -0.21 -25.54
CA ASN A 276 -5.52 -1.41 -26.05
C ASN A 276 -6.15 -1.86 -27.38
N LYS A 277 -7.48 -1.90 -27.46
CA LYS A 277 -8.21 -2.15 -28.71
C LYS A 277 -7.82 -1.14 -29.77
N LYS A 278 -7.87 0.17 -29.47
CA LYS A 278 -7.47 1.24 -30.40
C LYS A 278 -6.00 1.13 -30.83
N ALA A 279 -5.10 0.70 -29.96
CA ALA A 279 -3.71 0.44 -30.31
C ALA A 279 -3.58 -0.76 -31.25
N THR A 280 -4.43 -1.76 -31.10
CA THR A 280 -4.51 -2.90 -32.03
C THR A 280 -5.09 -2.47 -33.38
N GLU A 281 -6.14 -1.64 -33.38
CA GLU A 281 -6.70 -1.03 -34.62
C GLU A 281 -5.67 -0.19 -35.36
N ALA A 282 -4.76 0.47 -34.60
CA ALA A 282 -3.71 1.31 -35.19
C ALA A 282 -2.74 0.54 -36.11
N TYR A 283 -2.64 -0.79 -36.00
CA TYR A 283 -1.89 -1.62 -36.96
C TYR A 283 -2.50 -1.67 -38.36
N LEU A 284 -3.73 -1.20 -38.54
CA LEU A 284 -4.38 -1.09 -39.86
C LEU A 284 -4.06 0.24 -40.56
N TYR A 285 -3.47 1.20 -39.86
CA TYR A 285 -3.13 2.51 -40.41
C TYR A 285 -1.73 2.53 -41.00
N PRO A 286 -1.49 3.37 -42.04
CA PRO A 286 -0.15 3.60 -42.55
C PRO A 286 0.77 4.15 -41.46
N THR A 287 2.06 3.86 -41.56
CA THR A 287 3.11 4.52 -40.78
C THR A 287 4.08 5.25 -41.70
N VAL A 288 4.54 6.44 -41.31
CA VAL A 288 5.50 7.25 -42.03
C VAL A 288 6.67 7.57 -41.09
N ASN A 289 7.86 7.13 -41.48
CA ASN A 289 9.09 7.35 -40.74
C ASN A 289 10.08 8.15 -41.58
N LEU A 290 10.66 9.18 -41.00
CA LEU A 290 11.86 9.83 -41.53
C LEU A 290 13.07 8.99 -41.09
N VAL A 291 13.93 8.66 -42.05
CA VAL A 291 15.20 7.97 -41.80
C VAL A 291 16.33 8.76 -42.42
N ALA A 292 17.36 9.06 -41.68
CA ALA A 292 18.57 9.66 -42.17
C ALA A 292 19.77 8.87 -41.63
N ASN A 293 20.75 8.64 -42.50
CA ASN A 293 21.99 8.01 -42.09
C ASN A 293 23.19 8.73 -42.70
N TYR A 294 24.28 8.77 -41.95
CA TYR A 294 25.60 9.18 -42.40
C TYR A 294 26.62 8.18 -41.87
N GLY A 295 27.51 7.75 -42.77
CA GLY A 295 28.46 6.72 -42.38
C GLY A 295 29.74 6.74 -43.20
N TRP A 296 30.73 6.01 -42.73
CA TRP A 296 31.99 5.74 -43.39
C TRP A 296 32.14 4.24 -43.59
N GLY A 297 32.55 3.84 -44.78
CA GLY A 297 32.86 2.45 -45.12
C GLY A 297 34.31 2.34 -45.56
N GLY A 298 35.06 1.40 -44.95
CA GLY A 298 36.41 1.03 -45.33
C GLY A 298 36.43 -0.37 -45.91
N GLN A 299 36.88 -0.58 -47.14
CA GLN A 299 36.97 -1.89 -47.77
C GLN A 299 38.36 -2.12 -48.37
N GLY A 300 38.90 -3.33 -48.26
CA GLY A 300 40.19 -3.63 -48.84
C GLY A 300 40.71 -5.05 -48.51
N ALA A 301 41.85 -5.34 -49.15
CA ALA A 301 42.54 -6.63 -48.92
C ALA A 301 43.27 -6.71 -47.57
N LYS A 302 43.53 -5.56 -46.93
CA LYS A 302 44.23 -5.45 -45.65
C LYS A 302 43.29 -4.92 -44.53
N PHE A 303 43.76 -5.07 -43.31
CA PHE A 303 43.01 -4.63 -42.12
C PHE A 303 42.72 -3.09 -42.21
N PRO A 304 41.47 -2.68 -42.20
CA PRO A 304 41.10 -1.33 -42.57
C PRO A 304 41.44 -0.25 -41.53
N LEU A 305 41.49 -0.55 -40.24
CA LEU A 305 41.69 0.46 -39.19
C LEU A 305 43.14 0.97 -39.12
N THR A 306 44.08 0.27 -39.69
CA THR A 306 45.52 0.64 -39.69
C THR A 306 46.06 0.95 -41.13
N ASN A 307 45.24 0.77 -42.15
CA ASN A 307 45.66 0.94 -43.53
C ASN A 307 44.70 1.88 -44.28
N GLY A 308 45.20 2.67 -45.17
CA GLY A 308 44.46 3.58 -46.04
C GLY A 308 44.62 3.27 -47.53
N LEU A 309 44.28 4.18 -48.38
CA LEU A 309 44.25 4.02 -49.85
C LEU A 309 45.59 3.51 -50.43
N ASN A 310 46.72 4.06 -49.95
CA ASN A 310 48.05 3.64 -50.39
C ASN A 310 48.41 2.20 -50.07
N ASN A 311 47.68 1.57 -49.14
CA ASN A 311 47.85 0.19 -48.71
C ASN A 311 46.70 -0.73 -49.13
N GLY A 312 45.89 -0.31 -50.13
CA GLY A 312 44.80 -1.14 -50.67
C GLY A 312 43.54 -1.19 -49.81
N VAL A 313 43.24 -0.15 -49.01
CA VAL A 313 42.00 0.04 -48.30
C VAL A 313 41.35 1.36 -48.74
N LEU A 314 40.18 1.24 -49.34
CA LEU A 314 39.39 2.39 -49.74
C LEU A 314 38.41 2.77 -48.63
N TRP A 315 38.52 4.00 -48.12
CA TRP A 315 37.54 4.59 -47.23
C TRP A 315 36.70 5.60 -48.01
N SER A 316 35.37 5.50 -47.83
CA SER A 316 34.41 6.47 -48.40
C SER A 316 33.30 6.75 -47.39
N ASP A 317 32.79 7.95 -47.44
CA ASP A 317 31.61 8.33 -46.72
C ASP A 317 30.36 8.14 -47.61
N TYR A 318 29.23 7.99 -46.93
CA TYR A 318 27.93 7.89 -47.58
C TYR A 318 26.83 8.49 -46.69
N SER A 319 25.80 9.03 -47.32
CA SER A 319 24.64 9.55 -46.61
C SER A 319 23.36 9.29 -47.40
N ALA A 320 22.27 9.09 -46.66
CA ALA A 320 20.95 9.02 -47.25
C ALA A 320 19.92 9.65 -46.31
N ILE A 321 18.93 10.32 -46.87
CA ILE A 321 17.74 10.83 -46.18
C ILE A 321 16.54 10.37 -46.96
N GLY A 322 15.56 9.75 -46.30
CA GLY A 322 14.38 9.20 -46.93
C GLY A 322 13.17 9.17 -46.02
N LEU A 323 12.01 9.04 -46.62
CA LEU A 323 10.76 8.76 -45.98
C LEU A 323 10.38 7.30 -46.27
N ASN A 324 10.17 6.54 -45.24
CA ASN A 324 9.67 5.17 -45.32
C ASN A 324 8.18 5.17 -44.98
N VAL A 325 7.34 4.79 -45.95
CA VAL A 325 5.89 4.66 -45.81
C VAL A 325 5.53 3.17 -45.85
N ASN A 326 4.98 2.68 -44.76
CA ASN A 326 4.49 1.28 -44.69
C ASN A 326 2.96 1.27 -44.60
N ILE A 327 2.30 0.65 -45.58
CA ILE A 327 0.83 0.57 -45.67
C ILE A 327 0.46 -0.90 -45.60
N PRO A 328 -0.16 -1.38 -44.49
CA PRO A 328 -0.63 -2.76 -44.41
C PRO A 328 -1.88 -2.95 -45.27
N ILE A 329 -1.79 -3.74 -46.35
CA ILE A 329 -2.90 -3.97 -47.28
C ILE A 329 -3.72 -5.20 -46.83
N PHE A 330 -3.07 -6.27 -46.41
CA PHE A 330 -3.70 -7.49 -45.97
C PHE A 330 -2.87 -8.21 -44.94
N THR A 331 -3.50 -8.54 -43.79
CA THR A 331 -2.83 -9.16 -42.63
C THR A 331 -3.29 -10.61 -42.40
N GLY A 332 -3.92 -11.27 -43.39
CA GLY A 332 -4.44 -12.64 -43.25
C GLY A 332 -5.57 -12.77 -42.23
N GLY A 333 -6.23 -11.68 -41.82
CA GLY A 333 -7.27 -11.67 -40.80
C GLY A 333 -6.74 -11.62 -39.36
N ALA A 334 -5.42 -11.72 -39.13
CA ALA A 334 -4.84 -11.74 -37.80
C ALA A 334 -5.15 -10.49 -36.99
N THR A 335 -5.03 -9.28 -37.58
CA THR A 335 -5.34 -8.02 -36.88
C THR A 335 -6.82 -7.95 -36.52
N LYS A 336 -7.74 -8.38 -37.39
CA LYS A 336 -9.17 -8.43 -37.09
C LYS A 336 -9.47 -9.37 -35.90
N ALA A 337 -8.84 -10.54 -35.89
CA ALA A 337 -8.99 -11.48 -34.78
C ALA A 337 -8.50 -10.87 -33.44
N LYS A 338 -7.37 -10.16 -33.43
CA LYS A 338 -6.86 -9.45 -32.25
C LYS A 338 -7.81 -8.34 -31.77
N ILE A 339 -8.40 -7.60 -32.71
CA ILE A 339 -9.41 -6.56 -32.38
C ILE A 339 -10.63 -7.19 -31.72
N ASN A 340 -11.12 -8.32 -32.27
CA ASN A 340 -12.25 -9.04 -31.69
C ASN A 340 -11.91 -9.61 -30.30
N GLN A 341 -10.69 -10.12 -30.08
CA GLN A 341 -10.23 -10.54 -28.74
C GLN A 341 -10.26 -9.37 -27.77
N ALA A 342 -9.70 -8.20 -28.13
CA ALA A 342 -9.73 -7.02 -27.29
C ALA A 342 -11.16 -6.51 -27.01
N GLU A 343 -12.11 -6.74 -27.91
CA GLU A 343 -13.54 -6.45 -27.67
C GLU A 343 -14.13 -7.39 -26.63
N ILE A 344 -13.80 -8.68 -26.69
CA ILE A 344 -14.23 -9.65 -25.67
C ILE A 344 -13.64 -9.30 -24.30
N ASP A 345 -12.37 -8.88 -24.22
CA ASP A 345 -11.75 -8.43 -22.96
C ASP A 345 -12.52 -7.26 -22.34
N ILE A 346 -13.06 -6.35 -23.17
CA ILE A 346 -13.90 -5.24 -22.68
C ILE A 346 -15.23 -5.75 -22.15
N GLN A 347 -15.89 -6.68 -22.88
CA GLN A 347 -17.17 -7.25 -22.47
C GLN A 347 -17.04 -8.07 -21.18
N ASP A 348 -15.95 -8.82 -21.03
CA ASP A 348 -15.64 -9.57 -19.82
C ASP A 348 -15.51 -8.63 -18.61
N LEU A 349 -14.77 -7.53 -18.76
CA LEU A 349 -14.66 -6.52 -17.71
C LEU A 349 -16.01 -5.81 -17.44
N ASP A 350 -16.88 -5.63 -18.42
CA ASP A 350 -18.24 -5.08 -18.21
C ASP A 350 -19.07 -6.00 -17.31
N VAL A 351 -18.92 -7.33 -17.45
CA VAL A 351 -19.54 -8.30 -16.53
C VAL A 351 -18.95 -8.20 -15.13
N ASP A 352 -17.63 -8.03 -15.00
CA ASP A 352 -16.98 -7.84 -13.71
C ASP A 352 -17.46 -6.56 -13.00
N ILE A 353 -17.66 -5.45 -13.75
CA ILE A 353 -18.22 -4.22 -13.20
C ILE A 353 -19.62 -4.45 -12.63
N GLN A 354 -20.50 -5.13 -13.38
CA GLN A 354 -21.85 -5.45 -12.93
C GLN A 354 -21.84 -6.34 -11.67
N ASN A 355 -21.00 -7.37 -11.66
CA ASN A 355 -20.85 -8.25 -10.50
C ASN A 355 -20.31 -7.50 -9.28
N THR A 356 -19.35 -6.60 -9.46
CA THR A 356 -18.82 -5.75 -8.40
C THR A 356 -19.88 -4.81 -7.83
N GLN A 357 -20.69 -4.17 -8.69
CA GLN A 357 -21.81 -3.34 -8.23
C GLN A 357 -22.83 -4.15 -7.42
N LEU A 358 -23.13 -5.40 -7.84
CA LEU A 358 -24.02 -6.28 -7.10
C LEU A 358 -23.42 -6.64 -5.72
N SER A 359 -22.13 -6.98 -5.67
CA SER A 359 -21.41 -7.26 -4.42
C SER A 359 -21.41 -6.04 -3.47
N LEU A 360 -21.12 -4.85 -3.99
CA LEU A 360 -21.16 -3.62 -3.18
C LEU A 360 -22.57 -3.29 -2.67
N SER A 361 -23.60 -3.59 -3.45
CA SER A 361 -25.00 -3.45 -2.99
C SER A 361 -25.32 -4.42 -1.86
N LEU A 362 -24.83 -5.68 -1.94
CA LEU A 362 -24.96 -6.67 -0.88
C LEU A 362 -24.21 -6.21 0.38
N ASP A 363 -22.96 -5.76 0.22
CA ASP A 363 -22.13 -5.29 1.33
C ASP A 363 -22.77 -4.11 2.05
N TYR A 364 -23.36 -3.19 1.31
CA TYR A 364 -24.09 -2.05 1.88
C TYR A 364 -25.31 -2.47 2.69
N LYS A 365 -26.13 -3.38 2.15
CA LYS A 365 -27.31 -3.90 2.87
C LYS A 365 -26.91 -4.66 4.14
N ASN A 366 -25.86 -5.49 4.04
CA ASN A 366 -25.33 -6.21 5.19
C ASN A 366 -24.77 -5.25 6.26
N ALA A 367 -24.08 -4.17 5.81
CA ALA A 367 -23.53 -3.17 6.73
C ALA A 367 -24.65 -2.43 7.49
N ILE A 368 -25.77 -2.09 6.83
CA ILE A 368 -26.96 -1.52 7.51
C ILE A 368 -27.49 -2.49 8.54
N THR A 369 -27.78 -3.73 8.16
CA THR A 369 -28.34 -4.74 9.09
C THR A 369 -27.41 -4.97 10.28
N ASN A 370 -26.11 -5.05 10.07
CA ASN A 370 -25.13 -5.22 11.14
C ASN A 370 -25.10 -3.98 12.07
N MET A 371 -25.23 -2.78 11.53
CA MET A 371 -25.27 -1.53 12.29
C MET A 371 -26.52 -1.43 13.15
N GLU A 372 -27.70 -1.76 12.60
CA GLU A 372 -28.97 -1.82 13.34
C GLU A 372 -28.89 -2.82 14.51
N ASN A 373 -28.39 -4.02 14.24
CA ASN A 373 -28.21 -5.04 15.26
C ASN A 373 -27.21 -4.61 16.35
N ALA A 374 -26.10 -3.98 15.97
CA ALA A 374 -25.11 -3.48 16.92
C ALA A 374 -25.66 -2.39 17.83
N LEU A 375 -26.51 -1.47 17.31
CA LEU A 375 -27.21 -0.46 18.12
C LEU A 375 -28.15 -1.07 19.15
N ILE A 376 -28.95 -2.06 18.75
CA ILE A 376 -29.87 -2.78 19.66
C ILE A 376 -29.05 -3.52 20.74
N ASN A 377 -27.96 -4.17 20.34
CA ASN A 377 -27.12 -4.93 21.27
C ASN A 377 -26.43 -4.01 22.30
N ILE A 378 -25.90 -2.86 21.88
CA ILE A 378 -25.30 -1.89 22.81
C ILE A 378 -26.29 -1.44 23.87
N GLU A 379 -27.51 -1.06 23.47
CA GLU A 379 -28.55 -0.62 24.40
C GLU A 379 -28.87 -1.72 25.40
N SER A 380 -29.09 -2.95 24.93
CA SER A 380 -29.36 -4.11 25.77
C SER A 380 -28.22 -4.40 26.76
N MET A 381 -26.95 -4.33 26.29
CA MET A 381 -25.79 -4.57 27.15
C MET A 381 -25.59 -3.44 28.18
N LYS A 382 -25.87 -2.19 27.80
CA LYS A 382 -25.82 -1.04 28.71
C LYS A 382 -26.84 -1.18 29.83
N ASP A 383 -28.08 -1.59 29.53
CA ASP A 383 -29.12 -1.84 30.52
C ASP A 383 -28.75 -3.00 31.46
N ASN A 384 -28.14 -4.05 30.89
CA ASN A 384 -27.66 -5.18 31.65
C ASN A 384 -26.56 -4.80 32.66
N VAL A 385 -25.61 -3.92 32.26
CA VAL A 385 -24.60 -3.37 33.18
C VAL A 385 -25.30 -2.61 34.30
N GLY A 386 -26.28 -1.73 34.02
CA GLY A 386 -27.02 -0.99 35.06
C GLY A 386 -27.78 -1.90 36.02
N LEU A 387 -28.32 -3.01 35.52
CA LEU A 387 -28.97 -4.03 36.37
C LEU A 387 -27.95 -4.75 37.24
N ALA A 388 -26.85 -5.22 36.66
CA ALA A 388 -25.79 -5.94 37.37
C ALA A 388 -25.14 -5.06 38.47
N GLU A 389 -24.96 -3.76 38.23
CA GLU A 389 -24.46 -2.81 39.24
C GLU A 389 -25.43 -2.67 40.42
N ARG A 390 -26.72 -2.59 40.16
CA ARG A 390 -27.73 -2.56 41.25
C ARG A 390 -27.73 -3.86 42.03
N VAL A 391 -27.68 -5.01 41.38
CA VAL A 391 -27.62 -6.33 42.05
C VAL A 391 -26.39 -6.43 42.93
N GLN A 392 -25.21 -6.12 42.38
CA GLN A 392 -23.93 -6.19 43.10
C GLN A 392 -23.94 -5.27 44.32
N LYS A 393 -24.39 -4.01 44.17
CA LYS A 393 -24.49 -3.06 45.29
C LYS A 393 -25.45 -3.53 46.39
N ASN A 394 -26.61 -4.06 46.00
CA ASN A 394 -27.60 -4.54 46.96
C ASN A 394 -27.13 -5.81 47.71
N THR A 395 -26.52 -6.75 46.96
CA THR A 395 -25.96 -7.99 47.54
C THR A 395 -24.83 -7.69 48.51
N GLN A 396 -23.95 -6.74 48.14
CA GLN A 396 -22.86 -6.30 49.02
C GLN A 396 -23.40 -5.62 50.31
N SER A 397 -24.45 -4.82 50.19
CA SER A 397 -25.11 -4.21 51.37
C SER A 397 -25.77 -5.27 52.23
N ASN A 398 -26.52 -6.20 51.65
CA ASN A 398 -27.17 -7.30 52.39
C ASN A 398 -26.14 -8.18 53.11
N TYR A 399 -25.00 -8.46 52.52
CA TYR A 399 -23.91 -9.18 53.13
C TYR A 399 -23.40 -8.50 54.42
N GLN A 400 -23.25 -7.14 54.36
CA GLN A 400 -22.84 -6.36 55.55
C GLN A 400 -23.81 -6.47 56.73
N TYR A 401 -25.12 -6.69 56.44
CA TYR A 401 -26.15 -6.90 57.46
C TYR A 401 -26.43 -8.38 57.77
N GLY A 402 -25.63 -9.32 57.21
CA GLY A 402 -25.79 -10.75 57.40
C GLY A 402 -26.99 -11.37 56.67
N LEU A 403 -27.57 -10.65 55.71
CA LEU A 403 -28.74 -11.05 54.91
C LEU A 403 -28.40 -11.71 53.58
N ALA A 404 -27.14 -11.73 53.22
CA ALA A 404 -26.63 -12.45 52.04
C ALA A 404 -25.39 -13.26 52.40
N THR A 405 -25.06 -14.25 51.61
CA THR A 405 -23.87 -15.08 51.73
C THR A 405 -22.67 -14.50 50.98
N LEU A 406 -21.45 -14.90 51.34
CA LEU A 406 -20.24 -14.53 50.60
C LEU A 406 -20.33 -15.03 49.15
N THR A 407 -20.88 -16.20 48.90
CA THR A 407 -21.05 -16.77 47.56
C THR A 407 -21.87 -15.82 46.68
N GLU A 408 -22.99 -15.30 47.20
CA GLU A 408 -23.83 -14.33 46.47
C GLU A 408 -23.07 -13.02 46.14
N VAL A 409 -22.19 -12.54 47.04
CA VAL A 409 -21.33 -11.37 46.77
C VAL A 409 -20.37 -11.66 45.63
N LEU A 410 -19.66 -12.80 45.68
CA LEU A 410 -18.70 -13.18 44.63
C LEU A 410 -19.38 -13.40 43.27
N ASP A 411 -20.57 -14.05 43.28
CA ASP A 411 -21.35 -14.28 42.07
C ASP A 411 -21.87 -12.98 41.46
N SER A 412 -22.32 -12.02 42.28
CA SER A 412 -22.77 -10.71 41.80
C SER A 412 -21.62 -9.88 41.26
N GLU A 413 -20.41 -9.95 41.81
CA GLU A 413 -19.19 -9.29 41.29
C GLU A 413 -18.77 -9.91 39.95
N ASN A 414 -18.82 -11.23 39.82
CA ASN A 414 -18.57 -11.92 38.56
C ASN A 414 -19.58 -11.52 37.46
N ALA A 415 -20.88 -11.48 37.84
CA ALA A 415 -21.94 -11.08 36.92
C ALA A 415 -21.75 -9.62 36.43
N LEU A 416 -21.37 -8.71 37.33
CA LEU A 416 -21.08 -7.32 36.95
C LEU A 416 -19.85 -7.22 36.03
N THR A 417 -18.78 -7.91 36.35
CA THR A 417 -17.58 -7.97 35.54
C THR A 417 -17.87 -8.47 34.13
N GLN A 418 -18.64 -9.57 34.03
CA GLN A 418 -19.06 -10.14 32.74
C GLN A 418 -19.98 -9.19 31.97
N ALA A 419 -20.93 -8.53 32.64
CA ALA A 419 -21.81 -7.55 31.99
C ALA A 419 -21.00 -6.36 31.41
N LYS A 420 -20.01 -5.86 32.14
CA LYS A 420 -19.13 -4.77 31.65
C LYS A 420 -18.27 -5.21 30.48
N GLN A 421 -17.71 -6.43 30.51
CA GLN A 421 -16.95 -6.98 29.38
C GLN A 421 -17.85 -7.18 28.14
N ASN A 422 -19.06 -7.69 28.31
CA ASN A 422 -20.02 -7.84 27.22
C ASN A 422 -20.39 -6.47 26.59
N TYR A 423 -20.56 -5.43 27.41
CA TYR A 423 -20.82 -4.09 26.95
C TYR A 423 -19.62 -3.52 26.17
N SER A 424 -18.38 -3.70 26.66
CA SER A 424 -17.18 -3.28 25.94
C SER A 424 -17.04 -4.00 24.59
N ASN A 425 -17.35 -5.30 24.53
CA ASN A 425 -17.35 -6.04 23.27
C ASN A 425 -18.45 -5.56 22.32
N ALA A 426 -19.66 -5.26 22.83
CA ALA A 426 -20.73 -4.67 22.02
C ALA A 426 -20.36 -3.29 21.44
N LEU A 427 -19.57 -2.48 22.17
CA LEU A 427 -19.00 -1.24 21.66
C LEU A 427 -18.01 -1.49 20.52
N LEU A 428 -17.19 -2.54 20.59
CA LEU A 428 -16.29 -2.92 19.51
C LEU A 428 -17.08 -3.34 18.26
N ASP A 429 -18.07 -4.23 18.43
CA ASP A 429 -18.93 -4.69 17.32
C ASP A 429 -19.63 -3.51 16.64
N TYR A 430 -20.12 -2.55 17.44
CA TYR A 430 -20.71 -1.32 16.93
C TYR A 430 -19.68 -0.51 16.10
N LYS A 431 -18.47 -0.28 16.61
CA LYS A 431 -17.44 0.48 15.90
C LYS A 431 -16.99 -0.22 14.62
N GLN A 432 -16.92 -1.53 14.62
CA GLN A 432 -16.64 -2.31 13.42
C GLN A 432 -17.76 -2.21 12.39
N ALA A 433 -19.03 -2.26 12.85
CA ALA A 433 -20.19 -2.05 11.98
C ALA A 433 -20.25 -0.63 11.41
N GLU A 434 -19.93 0.37 12.23
CA GLU A 434 -19.83 1.79 11.81
C GLU A 434 -18.76 1.96 10.71
N ILE A 435 -17.55 1.44 10.91
CA ILE A 435 -16.47 1.49 9.92
C ILE A 435 -16.88 0.80 8.62
N LYS A 436 -17.50 -0.38 8.69
CA LYS A 436 -18.00 -1.11 7.52
C LYS A 436 -19.10 -0.34 6.78
N LEU A 437 -19.99 0.34 7.50
CA LEU A 437 -21.04 1.17 6.90
C LEU A 437 -20.46 2.40 6.22
N ILE A 438 -19.51 3.10 6.86
CA ILE A 438 -18.76 4.23 6.28
C ILE A 438 -18.01 3.79 5.02
N LYS A 439 -17.36 2.61 5.07
CA LYS A 439 -16.73 2.00 3.91
C LYS A 439 -17.74 1.71 2.81
N ALA A 440 -18.85 1.07 3.13
CA ALA A 440 -19.89 0.73 2.16
C ALA A 440 -20.49 1.96 1.47
N LYS A 441 -20.48 3.12 2.13
CA LYS A 441 -20.84 4.42 1.57
C LYS A 441 -19.74 5.07 0.72
N GLY A 442 -18.49 4.61 0.82
CA GLY A 442 -17.32 5.22 0.18
C GLY A 442 -16.80 6.47 0.92
N GLU A 443 -17.10 6.59 2.20
CA GLU A 443 -16.84 7.78 3.02
C GLU A 443 -15.68 7.58 4.02
N LEU A 444 -14.81 6.57 3.84
CA LEU A 444 -13.71 6.28 4.78
C LEU A 444 -12.79 7.47 5.03
N ASN A 445 -12.66 8.37 4.05
CA ASN A 445 -11.85 9.57 4.20
C ASN A 445 -12.38 10.55 5.27
N THR A 446 -13.66 10.45 5.66
CA THR A 446 -14.23 11.25 6.75
C THR A 446 -13.64 10.91 8.11
N LEU A 447 -13.07 9.71 8.28
CA LEU A 447 -12.38 9.31 9.51
C LEU A 447 -11.05 10.05 9.72
N GLN A 448 -10.51 10.71 8.69
CA GLN A 448 -9.30 11.54 8.81
C GLN A 448 -9.63 12.96 9.29
N ASN A 449 -10.77 13.50 8.84
CA ASN A 449 -11.22 14.87 9.11
C ASN A 449 -12.69 14.80 9.55
N PRO A 450 -12.96 14.63 10.85
CA PRO A 450 -14.32 14.56 11.39
C PRO A 450 -15.06 15.87 11.29
#